data_e806eea6d1cdd28e36e8973551efe8e1
#
_entry.id   e806eea6d1cdd28e36e8973551efe8e1
#
_cell.length_a   1.000
_cell.length_b   1.000
_cell.length_c   1.000
_cell.angle_alpha   90.00
_cell.angle_beta   90.00
_cell.angle_gamma   90.00
#
_symmetry.space_group_name_H-M   'P 1'
#
loop_
_entity.id
_entity.type
_entity.pdbx_description
1 polymer ?
#
loop_
_entity_poly.entity_id
_entity_poly.type
_entity_poly.pdbx_seq_one_letter_code
_entity_poly.pdbx_strand_id
1 'polypeptide(L)'
;MAGGAKISRSASSLSIVSVLASLAGCTATIDQSSFFPAAEAPPLAKLATPPGYLLSDALLDLPGLGKLHAVRLDNPAAETTIIYSGGNGNFVSAQSARMAALASASGADLILYDYPGRGGTTVPATIDASIATGPAMLARLREMGWIGRGPLFAYGLSFGGSQAAAMIRNGGFAGLIIEGSAADIASVGRNFVPPLARPFVRLEVDPELRRFDYLGYAAAASTPVLLLSSREDKIVRERNMRAFARQLEQRGSTVTFVSVPGDHGTALRHPTGQAAVKAFVESRSAR
;
A
#
# COMPACT_ATOMS: atom_id res chain seq x y z
N MET A 1 31.77 5.26 -45.50
CA MET A 1 30.33 5.01 -45.28
C MET A 1 30.14 4.79 -43.80
N ALA A 2 29.66 5.81 -43.11
CA ALA A 2 29.48 5.79 -41.65
C ALA A 2 28.00 5.50 -41.34
N GLY A 3 27.74 4.38 -40.68
CA GLY A 3 26.42 4.00 -40.21
C GLY A 3 26.21 4.47 -38.78
N GLY A 4 25.42 5.53 -38.60
CA GLY A 4 25.06 6.04 -37.26
C GLY A 4 23.97 5.20 -36.64
N ALA A 5 24.26 4.64 -35.48
CA ALA A 5 23.27 3.97 -34.63
C ALA A 5 22.41 5.02 -33.93
N LYS A 6 21.10 5.03 -34.22
CA LYS A 6 20.09 5.82 -33.47
C LYS A 6 19.78 5.11 -32.15
N ILE A 7 20.17 5.74 -31.06
CA ILE A 7 19.72 5.34 -29.70
C ILE A 7 18.29 5.88 -29.51
N SER A 8 17.31 4.98 -29.51
CA SER A 8 15.94 5.26 -29.16
C SER A 8 15.84 5.44 -27.64
N ARG A 9 15.64 6.66 -27.19
CA ARG A 9 15.23 6.95 -25.80
C ARG A 9 13.73 6.72 -25.69
N SER A 10 13.32 5.64 -25.07
CA SER A 10 11.93 5.44 -24.65
C SER A 10 11.61 6.41 -23.51
N ALA A 11 10.88 7.45 -23.85
CA ALA A 11 10.28 8.36 -22.87
C ALA A 11 9.09 7.66 -22.24
N SER A 12 9.21 7.31 -20.96
CA SER A 12 8.08 6.90 -20.13
C SER A 12 7.14 8.10 -19.99
N SER A 13 6.03 8.07 -20.70
CA SER A 13 5.00 9.10 -20.63
C SER A 13 4.27 9.00 -19.29
N LEU A 14 4.68 9.83 -18.31
CA LEU A 14 3.77 10.26 -17.25
C LEU A 14 2.63 11.01 -17.95
N SER A 15 1.42 10.52 -17.80
CA SER A 15 0.21 11.23 -18.25
C SER A 15 0.08 12.51 -17.41
N ILE A 16 0.54 13.61 -18.00
CA ILE A 16 0.38 14.95 -17.47
C ILE A 16 -1.07 15.33 -17.75
N VAL A 17 -1.83 15.57 -16.69
CA VAL A 17 -3.15 16.20 -16.74
C VAL A 17 -3.00 17.51 -17.52
N SER A 18 -3.63 17.61 -18.68
CA SER A 18 -3.63 18.83 -19.50
C SER A 18 -4.43 19.93 -18.80
N VAL A 19 -3.74 20.92 -18.23
CA VAL A 19 -4.33 22.11 -17.63
C VAL A 19 -4.47 23.18 -18.70
N LEU A 20 -5.70 23.41 -19.17
CA LEU A 20 -6.06 24.62 -19.88
C LEU A 20 -6.27 25.75 -18.86
N ALA A 21 -5.38 26.75 -18.89
CA ALA A 21 -5.42 27.89 -17.99
C ALA A 21 -6.39 28.95 -18.49
N SER A 22 -7.51 29.16 -17.78
CA SER A 22 -8.19 30.44 -17.67
C SER A 22 -7.84 31.06 -16.33
N LEU A 23 -7.67 32.37 -16.24
CA LEU A 23 -7.20 33.16 -15.06
C LEU A 23 -8.21 33.23 -13.88
N ALA A 24 -9.19 32.34 -13.81
CA ALA A 24 -9.99 32.04 -12.63
C ALA A 24 -9.35 30.82 -11.98
N GLY A 25 -9.00 30.86 -10.69
CA GLY A 25 -8.23 29.82 -9.98
C GLY A 25 -8.62 28.41 -10.38
N CYS A 26 -7.65 27.61 -10.84
CA CYS A 26 -7.90 26.26 -11.31
C CYS A 26 -8.26 25.36 -10.14
N THR A 27 -9.43 24.74 -10.17
CA THR A 27 -9.79 23.66 -9.24
C THR A 27 -9.35 22.32 -9.85
N ALA A 28 -8.56 21.55 -9.12
CA ALA A 28 -8.22 20.19 -9.46
C ALA A 28 -8.89 19.24 -8.46
N THR A 29 -9.70 18.30 -8.94
CA THR A 29 -10.40 17.34 -8.09
C THR A 29 -9.60 16.05 -7.99
N ILE A 30 -9.44 15.56 -6.78
CA ILE A 30 -8.93 14.22 -6.50
C ILE A 30 -10.16 13.31 -6.32
N ASP A 31 -10.36 12.38 -7.24
CA ASP A 31 -11.50 11.46 -7.29
C ASP A 31 -11.06 9.99 -7.22
N GLN A 32 -12.01 9.06 -7.34
CA GLN A 32 -11.76 7.61 -7.35
C GLN A 32 -10.76 7.17 -8.41
N SER A 33 -10.76 7.80 -9.59
CA SER A 33 -9.88 7.42 -10.70
C SER A 33 -8.41 7.62 -10.35
N SER A 34 -8.12 8.53 -9.42
CA SER A 34 -6.77 8.76 -8.87
C SER A 34 -6.23 7.55 -8.10
N PHE A 35 -7.11 6.69 -7.56
CA PHE A 35 -6.76 5.51 -6.77
C PHE A 35 -6.90 4.20 -7.53
N PHE A 36 -7.75 4.18 -8.54
CA PHE A 36 -7.94 3.02 -9.42
C PHE A 36 -7.63 3.39 -10.88
N PRO A 37 -6.40 3.88 -11.18
CA PRO A 37 -6.06 4.21 -12.56
C PRO A 37 -6.14 2.94 -13.40
N ALA A 38 -6.62 3.09 -14.63
CA ALA A 38 -6.51 2.03 -15.62
C ALA A 38 -5.02 1.69 -15.76
N ALA A 39 -4.66 0.45 -15.45
CA ALA A 39 -3.29 -0.01 -15.54
C ALA A 39 -3.28 -1.33 -16.31
N GLU A 40 -2.42 -1.41 -17.32
CA GLU A 40 -2.13 -2.67 -17.98
C GLU A 40 -1.29 -3.56 -17.06
N ALA A 41 -1.61 -4.84 -17.01
CA ALA A 41 -0.78 -5.81 -16.32
C ALA A 41 0.62 -5.81 -16.94
N PRO A 42 1.69 -5.79 -16.13
CA PRO A 42 3.03 -5.90 -16.66
C PRO A 42 3.14 -7.22 -17.45
N PRO A 43 3.73 -7.19 -18.66
CA PRO A 43 3.81 -8.37 -19.48
C PRO A 43 4.59 -9.46 -18.76
N LEU A 44 3.93 -10.61 -18.51
CA LEU A 44 4.51 -11.90 -18.11
C LEU A 44 5.44 -11.93 -16.88
N ALA A 45 5.51 -10.87 -16.06
CA ALA A 45 6.24 -10.94 -14.82
C ALA A 45 5.55 -11.95 -13.87
N LYS A 46 6.29 -12.95 -13.42
CA LYS A 46 5.85 -13.86 -12.35
C LYS A 46 6.46 -13.40 -11.03
N LEU A 47 5.71 -13.51 -9.96
CA LEU A 47 6.24 -13.28 -8.62
C LEU A 47 7.35 -14.31 -8.35
N ALA A 48 8.56 -13.83 -8.07
CA ALA A 48 9.64 -14.70 -7.67
C ALA A 48 9.45 -15.12 -6.20
N THR A 49 9.60 -16.41 -5.96
CA THR A 49 9.48 -16.99 -4.62
C THR A 49 10.80 -16.80 -3.86
N PRO A 50 10.79 -16.19 -2.66
CA PRO A 50 11.99 -16.12 -1.83
C PRO A 50 12.51 -17.51 -1.47
N PRO A 51 13.83 -17.69 -1.24
CA PRO A 51 14.39 -18.98 -0.82
C PRO A 51 13.70 -19.53 0.43
N GLY A 52 13.34 -20.81 0.41
CA GLY A 52 12.67 -21.49 1.53
C GLY A 52 11.15 -21.30 1.60
N TYR A 53 10.58 -20.48 0.72
CA TYR A 53 9.13 -20.26 0.64
C TYR A 53 8.49 -21.18 -0.43
N LEU A 54 7.21 -21.49 -0.22
CA LEU A 54 6.35 -22.14 -1.20
C LEU A 54 5.33 -21.13 -1.72
N LEU A 55 5.11 -21.12 -3.03
CA LEU A 55 4.15 -20.20 -3.65
C LEU A 55 2.82 -20.92 -3.89
N SER A 56 1.72 -20.31 -3.43
CA SER A 56 0.35 -20.69 -3.77
C SER A 56 -0.35 -19.50 -4.41
N ASP A 57 -1.04 -19.73 -5.51
CA ASP A 57 -1.76 -18.72 -6.30
C ASP A 57 -3.24 -19.12 -6.38
N ALA A 58 -4.16 -18.18 -6.12
CA ALA A 58 -5.59 -18.46 -6.11
C ALA A 58 -6.44 -17.27 -6.53
N LEU A 59 -7.59 -17.57 -7.14
CA LEU A 59 -8.71 -16.66 -7.28
C LEU A 59 -9.70 -16.96 -6.16
N LEU A 60 -9.73 -16.07 -5.17
CA LEU A 60 -10.63 -16.15 -4.03
C LEU A 60 -12.02 -15.71 -4.46
N ASP A 61 -13.02 -16.56 -4.28
CA ASP A 61 -14.41 -16.17 -4.46
C ASP A 61 -14.87 -15.38 -3.23
N LEU A 62 -15.25 -14.12 -3.43
CA LEU A 62 -15.75 -13.23 -2.39
C LEU A 62 -17.25 -13.01 -2.61
N PRO A 63 -18.13 -13.66 -1.83
CA PRO A 63 -19.58 -13.60 -2.05
C PRO A 63 -20.11 -12.15 -2.13
N GLY A 64 -20.85 -11.84 -3.18
CA GLY A 64 -21.41 -10.51 -3.42
C GLY A 64 -20.43 -9.45 -3.91
N LEU A 65 -19.12 -9.76 -4.02
CA LEU A 65 -18.09 -8.83 -4.49
C LEU A 65 -17.45 -9.25 -5.82
N GLY A 66 -17.23 -10.56 -6.01
CA GLY A 66 -16.52 -11.07 -7.18
C GLY A 66 -15.32 -11.94 -6.81
N LYS A 67 -14.38 -12.10 -7.75
CA LYS A 67 -13.17 -12.88 -7.53
C LYS A 67 -11.98 -11.97 -7.29
N LEU A 68 -11.16 -12.31 -6.30
CA LEU A 68 -9.94 -11.60 -5.92
C LEU A 68 -8.73 -12.48 -6.16
N HIS A 69 -7.79 -12.01 -6.99
CA HIS A 69 -6.51 -12.70 -7.15
C HIS A 69 -5.63 -12.47 -5.92
N ALA A 70 -5.15 -13.55 -5.31
CA ALA A 70 -4.25 -13.51 -4.17
C ALA A 70 -3.16 -14.58 -4.29
N VAL A 71 -1.99 -14.27 -3.74
CA VAL A 71 -0.84 -15.16 -3.68
C VAL A 71 -0.36 -15.27 -2.24
N ARG A 72 -0.07 -16.51 -1.80
CA ARG A 72 0.63 -16.78 -0.54
C ARG A 72 2.05 -17.21 -0.85
N LEU A 73 2.99 -16.60 -0.16
CA LEU A 73 4.37 -17.06 0.00
C LEU A 73 4.45 -17.70 1.39
N ASP A 74 4.35 -19.02 1.43
CA ASP A 74 4.29 -19.85 2.63
C ASP A 74 5.70 -20.17 3.10
N ASN A 75 6.07 -19.72 4.29
CA ASN A 75 7.28 -20.14 4.98
C ASN A 75 6.91 -21.23 5.99
N PRO A 76 7.25 -22.53 5.76
CA PRO A 76 6.86 -23.61 6.64
C PRO A 76 7.32 -23.47 8.10
N ALA A 77 8.31 -22.63 8.36
CA ALA A 77 8.81 -22.34 9.70
C ALA A 77 8.13 -21.14 10.38
N ALA A 78 7.23 -20.43 9.67
CA ALA A 78 6.60 -19.23 10.20
C ALA A 78 5.35 -19.55 11.03
N GLU A 79 5.23 -18.88 12.16
CA GLU A 79 3.97 -18.82 12.92
C GLU A 79 3.18 -17.52 12.64
N THR A 80 3.84 -16.53 12.08
CA THR A 80 3.34 -15.19 11.84
C THR A 80 2.93 -15.02 10.38
N THR A 81 1.81 -14.32 10.14
CA THR A 81 1.35 -13.97 8.79
C THR A 81 1.35 -12.45 8.61
N ILE A 82 1.85 -11.97 7.46
CA ILE A 82 1.74 -10.57 7.04
C ILE A 82 0.92 -10.49 5.76
N ILE A 83 -0.17 -9.72 5.78
CA ILE A 83 -0.93 -9.40 4.56
C ILE A 83 -0.40 -8.07 4.02
N TYR A 84 0.13 -8.10 2.80
CA TYR A 84 0.72 -6.96 2.13
C TYR A 84 -0.26 -6.32 1.15
N SER A 85 -0.51 -5.04 1.36
CA SER A 85 -1.29 -4.15 0.48
C SER A 85 -0.32 -3.22 -0.27
N GLY A 86 -0.22 -3.37 -1.57
CA GLY A 86 0.73 -2.63 -2.41
C GLY A 86 0.35 -1.17 -2.65
N GLY A 87 1.22 -0.44 -3.33
CA GLY A 87 0.96 0.95 -3.75
C GLY A 87 -0.06 1.06 -4.88
N ASN A 88 -0.41 2.29 -5.23
CA ASN A 88 -1.25 2.55 -6.39
C ASN A 88 -0.58 2.08 -7.69
N GLY A 89 -1.32 1.45 -8.59
CA GLY A 89 -0.74 0.86 -9.81
C GLY A 89 -0.05 -0.49 -9.60
N ASN A 90 -0.10 -1.05 -8.39
CA ASN A 90 0.58 -2.29 -8.05
C ASN A 90 -0.09 -3.54 -8.64
N PHE A 91 0.74 -4.49 -9.10
CA PHE A 91 0.37 -5.86 -9.40
C PHE A 91 1.18 -6.81 -8.53
N VAL A 92 0.58 -7.90 -8.08
CA VAL A 92 1.25 -8.96 -7.31
C VAL A 92 2.51 -9.43 -8.04
N SER A 93 2.43 -9.65 -9.34
CA SER A 93 3.55 -10.11 -10.18
C SER A 93 4.79 -9.20 -10.15
N ALA A 94 4.62 -7.91 -9.86
CA ALA A 94 5.71 -6.92 -9.84
C ALA A 94 6.40 -6.79 -8.46
N GLN A 95 6.02 -7.57 -7.45
CA GLN A 95 6.46 -7.37 -6.07
C GLN A 95 7.65 -8.23 -5.63
N SER A 96 8.29 -8.96 -6.51
CA SER A 96 9.36 -9.92 -6.16
C SER A 96 10.45 -9.35 -5.24
N ALA A 97 11.04 -8.20 -5.59
CA ALA A 97 12.11 -7.60 -4.80
C ALA A 97 11.62 -7.12 -3.41
N ARG A 98 10.38 -6.66 -3.31
CA ARG A 98 9.78 -6.23 -2.06
C ARG A 98 9.45 -7.41 -1.17
N MET A 99 8.92 -8.48 -1.74
CA MET A 99 8.61 -9.69 -0.99
C MET A 99 9.88 -10.38 -0.49
N ALA A 100 10.95 -10.39 -1.28
CA ALA A 100 12.25 -10.85 -0.79
C ALA A 100 12.76 -10.04 0.41
N ALA A 101 12.63 -8.71 0.37
CA ALA A 101 13.00 -7.84 1.48
C ALA A 101 12.12 -8.06 2.73
N LEU A 102 10.80 -8.22 2.54
CA LEU A 102 9.85 -8.44 3.64
C LEU A 102 10.04 -9.83 4.25
N ALA A 103 10.24 -10.86 3.43
CA ALA A 103 10.57 -12.22 3.88
C ALA A 103 11.84 -12.22 4.71
N SER A 104 12.91 -11.58 4.23
CA SER A 104 14.17 -11.45 4.95
C SER A 104 14.04 -10.69 6.28
N ALA A 105 13.21 -9.65 6.33
CA ALA A 105 13.01 -8.83 7.52
C ALA A 105 12.14 -9.50 8.58
N SER A 106 11.15 -10.30 8.19
CA SER A 106 10.12 -10.80 9.10
C SER A 106 10.15 -12.31 9.32
N GLY A 107 10.63 -13.09 8.36
CA GLY A 107 10.48 -14.55 8.36
C GLY A 107 9.02 -15.04 8.34
N ALA A 108 8.06 -14.17 8.09
CA ALA A 108 6.64 -14.46 8.17
C ALA A 108 6.11 -15.09 6.87
N ASP A 109 4.97 -15.77 6.96
CA ASP A 109 4.11 -16.01 5.80
C ASP A 109 3.68 -14.69 5.20
N LEU A 110 3.71 -14.57 3.87
CA LEU A 110 3.33 -13.34 3.18
C LEU A 110 2.13 -13.62 2.27
N ILE A 111 1.09 -12.80 2.39
CA ILE A 111 -0.06 -12.84 1.51
C ILE A 111 -0.16 -11.51 0.78
N LEU A 112 -0.26 -11.59 -0.56
CA LEU A 112 -0.42 -10.44 -1.44
C LEU A 112 -1.72 -10.60 -2.22
N TYR A 113 -2.28 -9.52 -2.70
CA TYR A 113 -3.46 -9.56 -3.56
C TYR A 113 -3.44 -8.42 -4.56
N ASP A 114 -4.09 -8.64 -5.71
CA ASP A 114 -4.35 -7.58 -6.68
C ASP A 114 -5.59 -6.79 -6.27
N TYR A 115 -5.54 -5.46 -6.46
CA TYR A 115 -6.67 -4.61 -6.13
C TYR A 115 -7.86 -4.81 -7.07
N PRO A 116 -9.07 -4.37 -6.64
CA PRO A 116 -10.23 -4.32 -7.51
C PRO A 116 -9.90 -3.76 -8.91
N GLY A 117 -10.36 -4.47 -9.95
CA GLY A 117 -10.11 -4.11 -11.35
C GLY A 117 -8.73 -4.45 -11.88
N ARG A 118 -7.89 -5.23 -11.17
CA ARG A 118 -6.52 -5.58 -11.58
C ARG A 118 -6.22 -7.07 -11.53
N GLY A 119 -5.19 -7.48 -12.27
CA GLY A 119 -4.79 -8.89 -12.36
C GLY A 119 -5.96 -9.74 -12.83
N GLY A 120 -6.19 -10.89 -12.21
CA GLY A 120 -7.37 -11.72 -12.43
C GLY A 120 -8.59 -11.31 -11.61
N THR A 121 -8.55 -10.17 -10.90
CA THR A 121 -9.59 -9.71 -9.98
C THR A 121 -10.80 -9.16 -10.72
N THR A 122 -12.00 -9.64 -10.38
CA THR A 122 -13.28 -9.15 -10.94
C THR A 122 -14.08 -8.29 -9.95
N VAL A 123 -13.55 -8.03 -8.76
CA VAL A 123 -14.15 -7.07 -7.80
C VAL A 123 -14.17 -5.68 -8.44
N PRO A 124 -15.29 -4.94 -8.38
CA PRO A 124 -15.39 -3.60 -8.97
C PRO A 124 -14.37 -2.62 -8.40
N ALA A 125 -13.77 -1.80 -9.27
CA ALA A 125 -12.78 -0.79 -8.90
C ALA A 125 -13.46 0.46 -8.29
N THR A 126 -14.08 0.30 -7.11
CA THR A 126 -14.76 1.36 -6.37
C THR A 126 -14.26 1.43 -4.92
N ILE A 127 -14.46 2.57 -4.29
CA ILE A 127 -14.10 2.76 -2.86
C ILE A 127 -14.86 1.78 -1.98
N ASP A 128 -16.16 1.62 -2.19
CA ASP A 128 -16.99 0.72 -1.37
C ASP A 128 -16.56 -0.74 -1.50
N ALA A 129 -16.33 -1.21 -2.71
CA ALA A 129 -15.83 -2.56 -2.95
C ALA A 129 -14.44 -2.76 -2.33
N SER A 130 -13.58 -1.75 -2.41
CA SER A 130 -12.25 -1.78 -1.78
C SER A 130 -12.32 -1.89 -0.26
N ILE A 131 -13.22 -1.13 0.40
CA ILE A 131 -13.45 -1.22 1.84
C ILE A 131 -14.00 -2.61 2.23
N ALA A 132 -14.91 -3.17 1.43
CA ALA A 132 -15.53 -4.46 1.67
C ALA A 132 -14.59 -5.64 1.41
N THR A 133 -13.61 -5.48 0.50
CA THR A 133 -12.66 -6.53 0.11
C THR A 133 -11.85 -7.05 1.30
N GLY A 134 -11.35 -6.19 2.17
CA GLY A 134 -10.50 -6.59 3.29
C GLY A 134 -11.15 -7.65 4.19
N PRO A 135 -12.31 -7.39 4.81
CA PRO A 135 -13.01 -8.37 5.65
C PRO A 135 -13.41 -9.65 4.92
N ALA A 136 -13.91 -9.54 3.67
CA ALA A 136 -14.31 -10.70 2.88
C ALA A 136 -13.11 -11.59 2.53
N MET A 137 -11.98 -10.98 2.14
CA MET A 137 -10.73 -11.67 1.90
C MET A 137 -10.22 -12.38 3.16
N LEU A 138 -10.22 -11.71 4.32
CA LEU A 138 -9.78 -12.31 5.58
C LEU A 138 -10.59 -13.56 5.95
N ALA A 139 -11.92 -13.52 5.79
CA ALA A 139 -12.77 -14.67 6.03
C ALA A 139 -12.36 -15.83 5.11
N ARG A 140 -12.22 -15.57 3.82
CA ARG A 140 -11.86 -16.59 2.84
C ARG A 140 -10.45 -17.16 3.06
N LEU A 141 -9.47 -16.33 3.39
CA LEU A 141 -8.10 -16.77 3.68
C LEU A 141 -8.04 -17.69 4.93
N ARG A 142 -8.86 -17.41 5.96
CA ARG A 142 -8.98 -18.29 7.13
C ARG A 142 -9.62 -19.63 6.79
N GLU A 143 -10.69 -19.65 6.01
CA GLU A 143 -11.33 -20.87 5.52
C GLU A 143 -10.36 -21.78 4.73
N MET A 144 -9.47 -21.17 3.95
CA MET A 144 -8.45 -21.86 3.17
C MET A 144 -7.23 -22.31 3.99
N GLY A 145 -7.15 -21.91 5.26
CA GLY A 145 -5.97 -22.15 6.09
C GLY A 145 -4.72 -21.37 5.70
N TRP A 146 -4.87 -20.29 4.91
CA TRP A 146 -3.76 -19.42 4.57
C TRP A 146 -3.35 -18.48 5.71
N ILE A 147 -4.26 -18.19 6.63
CA ILE A 147 -3.99 -17.49 7.87
C ILE A 147 -4.03 -18.50 9.00
N GLY A 148 -2.88 -18.72 9.65
CA GLY A 148 -2.73 -19.61 10.80
C GLY A 148 -3.33 -19.02 12.09
N ARG A 149 -3.04 -19.67 13.22
CA ARG A 149 -3.48 -19.23 14.57
C ARG A 149 -2.54 -18.18 15.17
N GLY A 150 -1.38 -18.01 14.60
CA GLY A 150 -0.36 -17.09 15.09
C GLY A 150 -0.67 -15.62 14.81
N PRO A 151 0.24 -14.72 15.20
CA PRO A 151 0.07 -13.29 15.02
C PRO A 151 -0.15 -12.88 13.57
N LEU A 152 -1.14 -12.04 13.33
CA LEU A 152 -1.48 -11.49 12.02
C LEU A 152 -1.12 -10.01 11.95
N PHE A 153 -0.39 -9.62 10.91
CA PHE A 153 -0.02 -8.24 10.65
C PHE A 153 -0.60 -7.77 9.31
N ALA A 154 -0.90 -6.48 9.22
CA ALA A 154 -1.17 -5.83 7.94
C ALA A 154 -0.01 -4.90 7.60
N TYR A 155 0.44 -4.94 6.34
CA TYR A 155 1.46 -4.04 5.80
C TYR A 155 0.89 -3.28 4.62
N GLY A 156 0.98 -1.95 4.63
CA GLY A 156 0.50 -1.12 3.53
C GLY A 156 1.55 -0.14 3.02
N LEU A 157 1.82 -0.17 1.71
CA LEU A 157 2.67 0.80 1.02
C LEU A 157 1.82 1.85 0.33
N SER A 158 2.09 3.14 0.57
CA SER A 158 1.43 4.25 -0.15
C SER A 158 -0.11 4.11 -0.09
N PHE A 159 -0.82 4.02 -1.21
CA PHE A 159 -2.25 3.72 -1.23
C PHE A 159 -2.62 2.49 -0.40
N GLY A 160 -1.76 1.46 -0.40
CA GLY A 160 -1.96 0.26 0.41
C GLY A 160 -2.01 0.50 1.92
N GLY A 161 -1.48 1.62 2.41
CA GLY A 161 -1.64 2.00 3.82
C GLY A 161 -3.10 2.18 4.22
N SER A 162 -3.91 2.80 3.35
CA SER A 162 -5.35 2.94 3.58
C SER A 162 -6.07 1.59 3.52
N GLN A 163 -5.67 0.70 2.61
CA GLN A 163 -6.25 -0.65 2.47
C GLN A 163 -5.94 -1.52 3.70
N ALA A 164 -4.69 -1.49 4.16
CA ALA A 164 -4.27 -2.19 5.37
C ALA A 164 -5.03 -1.68 6.61
N ALA A 165 -5.22 -0.36 6.73
CA ALA A 165 -6.02 0.23 7.81
C ALA A 165 -7.49 -0.20 7.76
N ALA A 166 -8.12 -0.18 6.58
CA ALA A 166 -9.49 -0.66 6.42
C ALA A 166 -9.63 -2.14 6.78
N MET A 167 -8.60 -2.95 6.49
CA MET A 167 -8.58 -4.37 6.82
C MET A 167 -8.56 -4.62 8.33
N ILE A 168 -7.76 -3.85 9.08
CA ILE A 168 -7.60 -4.04 10.54
C ILE A 168 -8.73 -3.45 11.38
N ARG A 169 -9.64 -2.66 10.80
CA ARG A 169 -10.64 -1.86 11.54
C ARG A 169 -11.51 -2.64 12.52
N ASN A 170 -11.69 -3.92 12.26
CA ASN A 170 -12.50 -4.80 13.13
C ASN A 170 -11.63 -5.58 14.15
N GLY A 171 -10.35 -5.27 14.29
CA GLY A 171 -9.42 -5.93 15.20
C GLY A 171 -8.86 -7.25 14.66
N GLY A 172 -8.22 -8.01 15.57
CA GLY A 172 -7.65 -9.33 15.26
C GLY A 172 -6.27 -9.27 14.60
N PHE A 173 -5.60 -8.11 14.65
CA PHE A 173 -4.23 -7.93 14.17
C PHE A 173 -3.28 -7.59 15.31
N ALA A 174 -2.09 -8.17 15.29
CA ALA A 174 -1.02 -7.91 16.23
C ALA A 174 -0.29 -6.59 15.93
N GLY A 175 -0.35 -6.11 14.69
CA GLY A 175 0.26 -4.84 14.30
C GLY A 175 -0.11 -4.38 12.90
N LEU A 176 0.02 -3.07 12.68
CA LEU A 176 -0.14 -2.40 11.40
C LEU A 176 1.18 -1.74 11.00
N ILE A 177 1.68 -2.04 9.82
CA ILE A 177 2.89 -1.44 9.26
C ILE A 177 2.48 -0.57 8.07
N ILE A 178 2.84 0.70 8.08
CA ILE A 178 2.53 1.66 7.02
C ILE A 178 3.81 2.29 6.51
N GLU A 179 4.06 2.15 5.22
CA GLU A 179 5.21 2.74 4.55
C GLU A 179 4.76 3.82 3.55
N GLY A 180 5.29 5.03 3.69
CA GLY A 180 5.08 6.11 2.72
C GLY A 180 3.60 6.41 2.44
N SER A 181 2.76 6.49 3.48
CA SER A 181 1.33 6.76 3.36
C SER A 181 0.84 7.69 4.47
N ALA A 182 -0.15 8.52 4.19
CA ALA A 182 -0.74 9.45 5.14
C ALA A 182 -2.24 9.67 4.84
N ALA A 183 -3.00 9.95 5.88
CA ALA A 183 -4.46 10.06 5.79
C ALA A 183 -4.95 11.35 5.11
N ASP A 184 -4.17 12.44 5.13
CA ASP A 184 -4.54 13.71 4.52
C ASP A 184 -4.26 13.69 3.01
N ILE A 185 -5.25 13.22 2.25
CA ILE A 185 -5.21 13.12 0.78
C ILE A 185 -4.94 14.48 0.14
N ALA A 186 -5.55 15.56 0.63
CA ALA A 186 -5.37 16.90 0.09
C ALA A 186 -3.94 17.40 0.29
N SER A 187 -3.36 17.15 1.46
CA SER A 187 -1.97 17.52 1.77
C SER A 187 -0.97 16.72 0.91
N VAL A 188 -1.24 15.43 0.69
CA VAL A 188 -0.45 14.60 -0.22
C VAL A 188 -0.61 15.09 -1.66
N GLY A 189 -1.82 15.33 -2.10
CA GLY A 189 -2.12 15.86 -3.45
C GLY A 189 -1.40 17.18 -3.75
N ARG A 190 -1.26 18.07 -2.77
CA ARG A 190 -0.48 19.31 -2.93
C ARG A 190 0.99 19.13 -3.27
N ASN A 191 1.56 17.95 -2.97
CA ASN A 191 2.95 17.68 -3.34
C ASN A 191 3.13 17.54 -4.86
N PHE A 192 2.07 17.17 -5.59
CA PHE A 192 2.08 17.08 -7.05
C PHE A 192 1.88 18.44 -7.75
N VAL A 193 1.40 19.46 -7.04
CA VAL A 193 1.24 20.82 -7.61
C VAL A 193 2.59 21.52 -7.57
N PRO A 194 3.10 22.01 -8.73
CA PRO A 194 4.34 22.78 -8.79
C PRO A 194 4.30 23.97 -7.81
N PRO A 195 5.40 24.28 -7.10
CA PRO A 195 5.40 25.32 -6.06
C PRO A 195 4.83 26.68 -6.52
N LEU A 196 5.17 27.12 -7.73
CA LEU A 196 4.70 28.37 -8.30
C LEU A 196 3.21 28.38 -8.66
N ALA A 197 2.63 27.19 -8.92
CA ALA A 197 1.21 27.05 -9.24
C ALA A 197 0.32 26.92 -7.98
N ARG A 198 0.88 26.56 -6.83
CA ARG A 198 0.12 26.30 -5.58
C ARG A 198 -0.81 27.41 -5.14
N PRO A 199 -0.47 28.71 -5.25
CA PRO A 199 -1.39 29.79 -4.89
C PRO A 199 -2.63 29.87 -5.79
N PHE A 200 -2.54 29.33 -7.01
CA PHE A 200 -3.58 29.42 -8.04
C PHE A 200 -4.38 28.11 -8.19
N VAL A 201 -3.96 27.02 -7.53
CA VAL A 201 -4.62 25.72 -7.63
C VAL A 201 -5.33 25.40 -6.32
N ARG A 202 -6.66 25.30 -6.39
CA ARG A 202 -7.50 24.76 -5.32
C ARG A 202 -7.62 23.25 -5.52
N LEU A 203 -7.21 22.47 -4.53
CA LEU A 203 -7.45 21.01 -4.53
C LEU A 203 -8.74 20.72 -3.79
N GLU A 204 -9.64 20.01 -4.47
CA GLU A 204 -10.85 19.48 -3.89
C GLU A 204 -10.76 17.95 -3.85
N VAL A 205 -11.16 17.36 -2.74
CA VAL A 205 -11.25 15.91 -2.58
C VAL A 205 -12.71 15.54 -2.73
N ASP A 206 -12.97 14.64 -3.67
CA ASP A 206 -14.32 14.12 -3.92
C ASP A 206 -14.94 13.62 -2.60
N PRO A 207 -16.20 13.98 -2.30
CA PRO A 207 -16.90 13.50 -1.11
C PRO A 207 -16.90 11.98 -0.96
N GLU A 208 -16.91 11.22 -2.06
CA GLU A 208 -16.85 9.75 -2.01
C GLU A 208 -15.55 9.25 -1.37
N LEU A 209 -14.42 9.92 -1.60
CA LEU A 209 -13.14 9.56 -0.98
C LEU A 209 -13.13 9.78 0.53
N ARG A 210 -13.99 10.67 1.06
CA ARG A 210 -14.12 10.92 2.50
C ARG A 210 -14.79 9.76 3.23
N ARG A 211 -15.51 8.89 2.51
CA ARG A 211 -16.10 7.66 3.06
C ARG A 211 -15.01 6.66 3.48
N PHE A 212 -13.82 6.81 2.94
CA PHE A 212 -12.64 6.05 3.34
C PHE A 212 -11.94 6.72 4.53
N ASP A 213 -12.47 6.51 5.74
CA ASP A 213 -11.89 7.09 6.98
C ASP A 213 -10.57 6.38 7.37
N TYR A 214 -9.53 6.64 6.59
CA TYR A 214 -8.24 6.01 6.78
C TYR A 214 -7.69 6.20 8.20
N LEU A 215 -7.75 7.43 8.73
CA LEU A 215 -7.27 7.73 10.09
C LEU A 215 -8.11 7.01 11.14
N GLY A 216 -9.45 7.02 10.98
CA GLY A 216 -10.36 6.32 11.88
C GLY A 216 -10.12 4.82 11.88
N TYR A 217 -9.96 4.21 10.70
CA TYR A 217 -9.68 2.78 10.58
C TYR A 217 -8.34 2.39 11.22
N ALA A 218 -7.29 3.16 11.00
CA ALA A 218 -5.97 2.89 11.57
C ALA A 218 -5.95 3.02 13.10
N ALA A 219 -6.81 3.90 13.66
CA ALA A 219 -6.91 4.12 15.11
C ALA A 219 -7.92 3.21 15.82
N ALA A 220 -8.96 2.73 15.10
CA ALA A 220 -10.12 2.06 15.72
C ALA A 220 -9.78 0.74 16.44
N ALA A 221 -8.78 0.02 15.96
CA ALA A 221 -8.49 -1.33 16.46
C ALA A 221 -7.56 -1.36 17.68
N SER A 222 -7.11 -0.24 18.21
CA SER A 222 -6.05 -0.14 19.24
C SER A 222 -4.79 -0.95 18.87
N THR A 223 -4.63 -1.25 17.58
CA THR A 223 -3.53 -2.03 17.05
C THR A 223 -2.27 -1.17 17.02
N PRO A 224 -1.13 -1.61 17.56
CA PRO A 224 0.12 -0.87 17.44
C PRO A 224 0.50 -0.60 15.98
N VAL A 225 1.05 0.58 15.71
CA VAL A 225 1.37 1.04 14.35
C VAL A 225 2.85 1.31 14.21
N LEU A 226 3.49 0.71 13.20
CA LEU A 226 4.82 1.09 12.72
C LEU A 226 4.68 1.96 11.48
N LEU A 227 5.21 3.17 11.51
CA LEU A 227 5.28 4.08 10.38
C LEU A 227 6.71 4.12 9.83
N LEU A 228 6.88 3.74 8.57
CA LEU A 228 8.15 3.78 7.85
C LEU A 228 8.13 4.93 6.84
N SER A 229 9.01 5.90 7.01
CA SER A 229 9.13 7.09 6.17
C SER A 229 10.49 7.15 5.47
N SER A 230 10.49 7.60 4.22
CA SER A 230 11.72 7.92 3.48
C SER A 230 11.91 9.44 3.44
N ARG A 231 13.11 9.94 3.74
CA ARG A 231 13.39 11.38 3.88
C ARG A 231 13.27 12.15 2.57
N GLU A 232 13.67 11.54 1.48
CA GLU A 232 13.66 12.12 0.15
C GLU A 232 12.35 11.87 -0.61
N ASP A 233 11.35 11.24 0.05
CA ASP A 233 10.02 10.97 -0.52
C ASP A 233 9.34 12.28 -0.96
N LYS A 234 9.15 12.43 -2.29
CA LYS A 234 8.50 13.59 -2.91
C LYS A 234 6.99 13.42 -3.05
N ILE A 235 6.49 12.18 -2.93
CA ILE A 235 5.08 11.82 -3.05
C ILE A 235 4.39 11.98 -1.70
N VAL A 236 4.78 11.19 -0.71
CA VAL A 236 4.29 11.32 0.66
C VAL A 236 5.44 11.81 1.54
N ARG A 237 5.60 13.11 1.59
CA ARG A 237 6.73 13.73 2.30
C ARG A 237 6.74 13.34 3.78
N GLU A 238 7.92 13.24 4.37
CA GLU A 238 8.08 12.89 5.79
C GLU A 238 7.19 13.75 6.72
N ARG A 239 6.99 15.03 6.41
CA ARG A 239 6.07 15.91 7.17
C ARG A 239 4.63 15.40 7.19
N ASN A 240 4.15 14.78 6.10
CA ASN A 240 2.82 14.17 6.02
C ASN A 240 2.74 12.94 6.94
N MET A 241 3.78 12.09 6.91
CA MET A 241 3.90 10.93 7.78
C MET A 241 3.98 11.31 9.26
N ARG A 242 4.76 12.36 9.61
CA ARG A 242 4.84 12.89 10.99
C ARG A 242 3.52 13.49 11.46
N ALA A 243 2.78 14.16 10.57
CA ALA A 243 1.43 14.65 10.90
C ALA A 243 0.48 13.48 11.17
N PHE A 244 0.54 12.43 10.36
CA PHE A 244 -0.26 11.23 10.53
C PHE A 244 0.08 10.49 11.85
N ALA A 245 1.36 10.38 12.19
CA ALA A 245 1.81 9.83 13.49
C ALA A 245 1.14 10.57 14.67
N ARG A 246 1.26 11.89 14.70
CA ARG A 246 0.63 12.71 15.75
C ARG A 246 -0.90 12.54 15.82
N GLN A 247 -1.56 12.43 14.67
CA GLN A 247 -3.02 12.21 14.63
C GLN A 247 -3.41 10.85 15.20
N LEU A 248 -2.63 9.80 14.94
CA LEU A 248 -2.82 8.46 15.52
C LEU A 248 -2.58 8.47 17.04
N GLU A 249 -1.48 9.10 17.50
CA GLU A 249 -1.16 9.25 18.92
C GLU A 249 -2.26 10.02 19.68
N GLN A 250 -2.79 11.10 19.09
CA GLN A 250 -3.92 11.87 19.64
C GLN A 250 -5.19 11.05 19.78
N ARG A 251 -5.33 9.96 19.00
CA ARG A 251 -6.44 9.00 19.10
C ARG A 251 -6.10 7.79 19.96
N GLY A 252 -5.00 7.83 20.70
CA GLY A 252 -4.59 6.78 21.64
C GLY A 252 -3.85 5.60 21.01
N SER A 253 -3.47 5.67 19.73
CA SER A 253 -2.69 4.61 19.11
C SER A 253 -1.23 4.61 19.61
N THR A 254 -0.68 3.41 19.83
CA THR A 254 0.76 3.24 20.07
C THR A 254 1.50 3.30 18.73
N VAL A 255 2.29 4.36 18.49
CA VAL A 255 2.99 4.59 17.23
C VAL A 255 4.50 4.46 17.40
N THR A 256 5.12 3.69 16.51
CA THR A 256 6.58 3.70 16.32
C THR A 256 6.86 4.36 14.96
N PHE A 257 7.64 5.43 14.95
CA PHE A 257 8.01 6.17 13.75
C PHE A 257 9.48 5.98 13.40
N VAL A 258 9.77 5.48 12.21
CA VAL A 258 11.12 5.27 11.69
C VAL A 258 11.29 6.02 10.37
N SER A 259 12.34 6.82 10.29
CA SER A 259 12.71 7.59 9.09
C SER A 259 14.08 7.15 8.59
N VAL A 260 14.16 6.84 7.31
CA VAL A 260 15.37 6.38 6.64
C VAL A 260 15.70 7.26 5.43
N PRO A 261 16.94 7.28 4.92
CA PRO A 261 17.24 7.84 3.61
C PRO A 261 16.50 7.10 2.50
N GLY A 262 16.20 7.79 1.41
CA GLY A 262 15.65 7.19 0.19
C GLY A 262 14.34 7.80 -0.27
N ASP A 263 13.90 7.37 -1.45
CA ASP A 263 12.70 7.83 -2.13
C ASP A 263 11.43 7.08 -1.69
N HIS A 264 10.31 7.40 -2.35
CA HIS A 264 9.01 6.78 -2.08
C HIS A 264 9.04 5.24 -2.14
N GLY A 265 8.58 4.60 -1.07
CA GLY A 265 8.50 3.15 -0.99
C GLY A 265 9.85 2.43 -0.93
N THR A 266 10.91 3.08 -0.45
CA THR A 266 12.23 2.45 -0.32
C THR A 266 12.60 2.10 1.13
N ALA A 267 11.78 2.50 2.10
CA ALA A 267 12.13 2.34 3.51
C ALA A 267 12.34 0.88 3.93
N LEU A 268 11.50 -0.05 3.44
CA LEU A 268 11.66 -1.48 3.70
C LEU A 268 12.97 -2.05 3.14
N ARG A 269 13.54 -1.45 2.07
CA ARG A 269 14.80 -1.92 1.49
C ARG A 269 16.04 -1.37 2.19
N HIS A 270 15.87 -0.38 3.07
CA HIS A 270 16.94 0.16 3.87
C HIS A 270 17.19 -0.72 5.12
N PRO A 271 18.44 -1.01 5.52
CA PRO A 271 18.74 -1.87 6.67
C PRO A 271 18.01 -1.45 7.96
N THR A 272 17.97 -0.15 8.26
CA THR A 272 17.23 0.38 9.42
C THR A 272 15.72 0.11 9.32
N GLY A 273 15.13 0.20 8.12
CA GLY A 273 13.72 -0.11 7.90
C GLY A 273 13.42 -1.60 8.07
N GLN A 274 14.30 -2.48 7.55
CA GLN A 274 14.22 -3.92 7.78
C GLN A 274 14.34 -4.27 9.26
N ALA A 275 15.31 -3.69 9.97
CA ALA A 275 15.50 -3.90 11.41
C ALA A 275 14.25 -3.44 12.22
N ALA A 276 13.63 -2.33 11.81
CA ALA A 276 12.40 -1.84 12.44
C ALA A 276 11.22 -2.81 12.23
N VAL A 277 11.04 -3.33 11.01
CA VAL A 277 10.01 -4.35 10.72
C VAL A 277 10.26 -5.60 11.55
N LYS A 278 11.50 -6.10 11.57
CA LYS A 278 11.88 -7.27 12.35
C LYS A 278 11.53 -7.09 13.83
N ALA A 279 12.03 -6.03 14.45
CA ALA A 279 11.79 -5.75 15.87
C ALA A 279 10.29 -5.57 16.18
N PHE A 280 9.56 -4.92 15.27
CA PHE A 280 8.11 -4.71 15.42
C PHE A 280 7.33 -6.02 15.39
N VAL A 281 7.66 -6.93 14.48
CA VAL A 281 7.03 -8.25 14.35
C VAL A 281 7.41 -9.13 15.54
N GLU A 282 8.70 -9.29 15.84
CA GLU A 282 9.21 -10.14 16.93
C GLU A 282 8.63 -9.76 18.30
N SER A 283 8.57 -8.45 18.61
CA SER A 283 8.03 -7.98 19.90
C SER A 283 6.56 -8.27 20.14
N ARG A 284 5.83 -8.73 19.11
CA ARG A 284 4.39 -9.03 19.15
C ARG A 284 4.07 -10.48 18.80
N SER A 285 5.05 -11.23 18.33
CA SER A 285 4.94 -12.67 18.10
C SER A 285 5.25 -13.50 19.35
N ALA A 286 5.93 -12.91 20.33
CA ALA A 286 6.34 -13.55 21.58
C ALA A 286 5.26 -13.53 22.71
N ARG A 287 4.00 -13.19 22.39
CA ARG A 287 2.92 -13.09 23.40
C ARG A 287 1.93 -14.23 23.32
#